data_17b21adb385e4854315de77fe73752e2
#
_entry.id   17b21adb385e4854315de77fe73752e2
#
_cell.length_a   1.000
_cell.length_b   1.000
_cell.length_c   1.000
_cell.angle_alpha   90.00
_cell.angle_beta   90.00
_cell.angle_gamma   90.00
#
_symmetry.space_group_name_H-M   'P 1'
#
loop_
_entity.id
_entity.type
_entity.pdbx_description
1 polymer ?
#
loop_
_entity_poly.entity_id
_entity_poly.type
_entity_poly.pdbx_seq_one_letter_code
_entity_poly.pdbx_strand_id
1 'polypeptide(L)'
;RSVKCLINKAKIGGEVVVDFYPINGWWTKIQSKYILRPITKRISHQRLFKLIEKNIDWLIKAHFILHRIGLGLLTRFLPVCNIKETLPCQLSPEELREHSILDTFDMFSPEHDHPQRLKAVVKMFEKYQAKVKFAGKVKITDGDGPIATVVRAIRLS
;
A
#
# COMPACT_ATOMS: atom_id res chain seq x y z
N ARG A 1 15.00 5.91 -10.30
CA ARG A 1 15.21 7.38 -10.37
C ARG A 1 14.96 8.04 -9.02
N SER A 2 13.86 7.71 -8.33
CA SER A 2 13.47 8.32 -7.05
C SER A 2 14.49 8.09 -5.93
N VAL A 3 14.99 6.86 -5.72
CA VAL A 3 16.00 6.55 -4.68
C VAL A 3 17.28 7.37 -4.87
N LYS A 4 17.77 7.52 -6.12
CA LYS A 4 18.93 8.38 -6.41
C LYS A 4 18.67 9.82 -6.00
N CYS A 5 17.49 10.35 -6.30
CA CYS A 5 17.13 11.72 -5.95
C CYS A 5 17.09 11.93 -4.44
N LEU A 6 16.51 10.99 -3.69
CA LEU A 6 16.45 11.05 -2.22
C LEU A 6 17.84 11.03 -1.59
N ILE A 7 18.70 10.10 -2.05
CA ILE A 7 20.09 10.01 -1.54
C ILE A 7 20.84 11.32 -1.81
N ASN A 8 20.72 11.90 -3.00
CA ASN A 8 21.39 13.14 -3.36
C ASN A 8 20.90 14.37 -2.56
N LYS A 9 19.70 14.33 -1.99
CA LYS A 9 19.14 15.39 -1.13
C LYS A 9 19.57 15.26 0.34
N ALA A 10 19.99 14.09 0.78
CA ALA A 10 20.53 13.91 2.12
C ALA A 10 21.95 14.50 2.20
N LYS A 11 22.35 14.99 3.37
CA LYS A 11 23.76 15.36 3.65
C LYS A 11 24.62 14.10 3.66
N ILE A 12 25.92 14.24 3.40
CA ILE A 12 26.89 13.16 3.60
C ILE A 12 26.83 12.74 5.07
N GLY A 13 26.76 11.45 5.35
CA GLY A 13 26.50 10.92 6.70
C GLY A 13 25.03 11.00 7.14
N GLY A 14 24.17 11.67 6.38
CA GLY A 14 22.73 11.77 6.66
C GLY A 14 21.99 10.48 6.37
N GLU A 15 20.87 10.27 7.06
CA GLU A 15 20.03 9.08 6.93
C GLU A 15 18.89 9.31 5.95
N VAL A 16 18.63 8.31 5.13
CA VAL A 16 17.47 8.23 4.21
C VAL A 16 16.63 7.04 4.62
N VAL A 17 15.35 7.28 4.86
CA VAL A 17 14.35 6.27 5.18
C VAL A 17 13.30 6.26 4.11
N VAL A 18 12.97 5.09 3.60
CA VAL A 18 11.85 4.91 2.65
C VAL A 18 11.00 3.73 3.08
N ASP A 19 9.71 3.89 2.96
CA ASP A 19 8.74 2.80 2.97
C ASP A 19 8.21 2.57 1.56
N PHE A 20 7.73 1.38 1.31
CA PHE A 20 7.18 1.01 0.00
C PHE A 20 6.33 -0.26 0.09
N TYR A 21 5.46 -0.43 -0.90
CA TYR A 21 4.65 -1.65 -1.04
C TYR A 21 5.52 -2.81 -1.56
N PRO A 22 5.70 -3.90 -0.75
CA PRO A 22 6.54 -5.02 -1.14
C PRO A 22 5.84 -5.98 -2.10
N ILE A 23 6.60 -6.55 -3.04
CA ILE A 23 6.20 -7.73 -3.80
C ILE A 23 6.59 -8.98 -3.01
N ASN A 24 5.61 -9.69 -2.49
CA ASN A 24 5.79 -10.95 -1.75
C ASN A 24 5.53 -12.18 -2.67
N GLY A 25 6.16 -12.20 -3.85
CA GLY A 25 5.99 -13.28 -4.82
C GLY A 25 4.86 -13.06 -5.82
N TRP A 26 4.50 -14.12 -6.57
CA TRP A 26 3.47 -14.08 -7.62
C TRP A 26 2.07 -13.81 -7.07
N TRP A 27 1.79 -14.26 -5.84
CA TRP A 27 0.52 -14.08 -5.14
C TRP A 27 0.14 -12.60 -4.95
N THR A 28 1.10 -11.71 -4.83
CA THR A 28 0.86 -10.26 -4.71
C THR A 28 0.11 -9.71 -5.94
N LYS A 29 0.38 -10.26 -7.12
CA LYS A 29 -0.25 -9.81 -8.38
C LYS A 29 -1.69 -10.30 -8.55
N ILE A 30 -2.10 -11.33 -7.79
CA ILE A 30 -3.46 -11.88 -7.82
C ILE A 30 -4.32 -11.18 -6.76
N GLN A 31 -4.58 -9.92 -6.97
CA GLN A 31 -5.43 -9.08 -6.14
C GLN A 31 -6.25 -8.16 -7.04
N SER A 32 -7.49 -7.84 -6.64
CA SER A 32 -8.38 -6.94 -7.38
C SER A 32 -7.70 -5.65 -7.84
N LYS A 33 -6.86 -5.08 -6.99
CA LYS A 33 -6.01 -3.91 -7.27
C LYS A 33 -5.23 -4.04 -8.59
N TYR A 34 -4.53 -5.15 -8.78
CA TYR A 34 -3.67 -5.33 -9.96
C TYR A 34 -4.44 -5.81 -11.18
N ILE A 35 -5.57 -6.52 -10.97
CA ILE A 35 -6.44 -7.01 -12.06
C ILE A 35 -7.23 -5.85 -12.66
N LEU A 36 -7.80 -4.97 -11.82
CA LEU A 36 -8.68 -3.89 -12.27
C LEU A 36 -7.93 -2.61 -12.66
N ARG A 37 -6.74 -2.40 -12.15
CA ARG A 37 -5.96 -1.18 -12.37
C ARG A 37 -5.70 -0.80 -13.82
N PRO A 38 -5.46 -1.72 -14.77
CA PRO A 38 -5.36 -1.37 -16.19
C PRO A 38 -6.61 -0.68 -16.74
N ILE A 39 -7.79 -1.01 -16.17
CA ILE A 39 -9.09 -0.43 -16.55
C ILE A 39 -9.31 0.88 -15.80
N THR A 40 -9.09 0.88 -14.47
CA THR A 40 -9.37 2.06 -13.64
C THR A 40 -8.49 3.26 -13.98
N LYS A 41 -7.27 3.05 -14.43
CA LYS A 41 -6.38 4.11 -14.96
C LYS A 41 -6.93 4.85 -16.18
N ARG A 42 -7.87 4.26 -16.91
CA ARG A 42 -8.52 4.86 -18.09
C ARG A 42 -9.79 5.60 -17.74
N ILE A 43 -10.24 5.49 -16.50
CA ILE A 43 -11.44 6.16 -15.99
C ILE A 43 -11.01 7.47 -15.34
N SER A 44 -11.74 8.56 -15.58
CA SER A 44 -11.47 9.83 -14.88
C SER A 44 -11.67 9.66 -13.37
N HIS A 45 -10.85 10.35 -12.58
CA HIS A 45 -10.90 10.27 -11.11
C HIS A 45 -12.31 10.54 -10.54
N GLN A 46 -13.03 11.50 -11.11
CA GLN A 46 -14.40 11.80 -10.70
C GLN A 46 -15.36 10.63 -10.95
N ARG A 47 -15.26 9.97 -12.10
CA ARG A 47 -16.09 8.80 -12.40
C ARG A 47 -15.72 7.60 -11.54
N LEU A 48 -14.42 7.37 -11.32
CA LEU A 48 -13.93 6.32 -10.44
C LEU A 48 -14.43 6.53 -9.02
N PHE A 49 -14.33 7.74 -8.49
CA PHE A 49 -14.79 8.08 -7.15
C PHE A 49 -16.31 7.81 -6.99
N LYS A 50 -17.13 8.30 -7.92
CA LYS A 50 -18.59 8.05 -7.91
C LYS A 50 -18.92 6.55 -8.02
N LEU A 51 -18.15 5.79 -8.78
CA LEU A 51 -18.35 4.35 -8.91
C LEU A 51 -18.08 3.63 -7.58
N ILE A 52 -17.00 4.02 -6.89
CA ILE A 52 -16.66 3.49 -5.57
C ILE A 52 -17.74 3.89 -4.57
N GLU A 53 -18.08 5.15 -4.47
CA GLU A 53 -19.08 5.69 -3.55
C GLU A 53 -20.44 4.98 -3.69
N LYS A 54 -20.87 4.70 -4.92
CA LYS A 54 -22.12 3.98 -5.20
C LYS A 54 -22.10 2.54 -4.72
N ASN A 55 -20.93 1.90 -4.70
CA ASN A 55 -20.81 0.48 -4.43
C ASN A 55 -20.24 0.15 -3.04
N ILE A 56 -19.74 1.13 -2.30
CA ILE A 56 -18.96 0.88 -1.09
C ILE A 56 -19.74 0.13 -0.01
N ASP A 57 -21.03 0.43 0.17
CA ASP A 57 -21.82 -0.12 1.26
C ASP A 57 -22.00 -1.64 1.15
N TRP A 58 -22.25 -2.15 -0.04
CA TRP A 58 -22.31 -3.59 -0.23
C TRP A 58 -20.94 -4.26 -0.20
N LEU A 59 -19.89 -3.58 -0.65
CA LEU A 59 -18.52 -4.07 -0.59
C LEU A 59 -18.03 -4.22 0.85
N ILE A 60 -18.33 -3.24 1.72
CA ILE A 60 -18.05 -3.33 3.15
C ILE A 60 -18.77 -4.54 3.76
N LYS A 61 -20.06 -4.70 3.47
CA LYS A 61 -20.83 -5.85 3.96
C LYS A 61 -20.24 -7.18 3.49
N ALA A 62 -19.93 -7.29 2.19
CA ALA A 62 -19.32 -8.48 1.61
C ALA A 62 -17.96 -8.81 2.27
N HIS A 63 -17.13 -7.79 2.51
CA HIS A 63 -15.83 -7.93 3.20
C HIS A 63 -16.02 -8.55 4.60
N PHE A 64 -16.92 -8.00 5.41
CA PHE A 64 -17.17 -8.52 6.76
C PHE A 64 -17.81 -9.91 6.75
N ILE A 65 -18.74 -10.20 5.82
CA ILE A 65 -19.35 -11.52 5.67
C ILE A 65 -18.27 -12.57 5.37
N LEU A 66 -17.39 -12.30 4.40
CA LEU A 66 -16.31 -13.23 4.05
C LEU A 66 -15.39 -13.51 5.24
N HIS A 67 -15.05 -12.50 6.03
CA HIS A 67 -14.29 -12.71 7.26
C HIS A 67 -15.05 -13.55 8.29
N ARG A 68 -16.35 -13.29 8.46
CA ARG A 68 -17.19 -14.01 9.44
C ARG A 68 -17.33 -15.50 9.14
N ILE A 69 -17.39 -15.87 7.87
CA ILE A 69 -17.51 -17.28 7.44
C ILE A 69 -16.15 -17.97 7.22
N GLY A 70 -15.05 -17.34 7.63
CA GLY A 70 -13.70 -17.91 7.52
C GLY A 70 -13.06 -17.80 6.12
N LEU A 71 -13.71 -17.15 5.17
CA LEU A 71 -13.22 -16.94 3.80
C LEU A 71 -12.51 -15.60 3.61
N GLY A 72 -11.87 -15.07 4.65
CA GLY A 72 -11.18 -13.77 4.63
C GLY A 72 -10.13 -13.63 3.51
N LEU A 73 -9.50 -14.72 3.07
CA LEU A 73 -8.56 -14.69 1.95
C LEU A 73 -9.23 -14.26 0.62
N LEU A 74 -10.54 -14.45 0.46
CA LEU A 74 -11.25 -14.07 -0.75
C LEU A 74 -11.54 -12.57 -0.82
N THR A 75 -11.42 -11.84 0.29
CA THR A 75 -11.59 -10.37 0.30
C THR A 75 -10.61 -9.68 -0.64
N ARG A 76 -9.45 -10.29 -0.91
CA ARG A 76 -8.48 -9.77 -1.88
C ARG A 76 -9.00 -9.64 -3.31
N PHE A 77 -10.07 -10.34 -3.66
CA PHE A 77 -10.74 -10.26 -4.96
C PHE A 77 -11.86 -9.22 -5.00
N LEU A 78 -12.29 -8.73 -3.84
CA LEU A 78 -13.23 -7.61 -3.78
C LEU A 78 -12.52 -6.32 -4.23
N PRO A 79 -13.20 -5.47 -5.01
CA PRO A 79 -12.66 -4.16 -5.40
C PRO A 79 -12.84 -3.12 -4.27
N VAL A 80 -12.33 -3.44 -3.11
CA VAL A 80 -12.34 -2.59 -1.91
C VAL A 80 -11.00 -2.74 -1.17
N CYS A 81 -10.60 -1.72 -0.41
CA CYS A 81 -9.43 -1.78 0.46
C CYS A 81 -9.56 -2.91 1.50
N ASN A 82 -8.45 -3.31 2.10
CA ASN A 82 -8.50 -4.33 3.15
C ASN A 82 -8.91 -3.70 4.48
N ILE A 83 -10.23 -3.51 4.65
CA ILE A 83 -10.83 -2.77 5.75
C ILE A 83 -10.29 -3.24 7.11
N LYS A 84 -10.21 -4.55 7.33
CA LYS A 84 -9.82 -5.13 8.62
C LYS A 84 -8.35 -4.94 8.97
N GLU A 85 -7.48 -4.84 7.97
CA GLU A 85 -6.03 -4.73 8.18
C GLU A 85 -5.50 -3.30 8.07
N THR A 86 -6.21 -2.41 7.36
CA THR A 86 -5.72 -1.07 7.05
C THR A 86 -6.43 0.04 7.81
N LEU A 87 -7.69 -0.17 8.22
CA LEU A 87 -8.46 0.86 8.91
C LEU A 87 -8.42 0.68 10.44
N PRO A 88 -8.53 1.80 11.19
CA PRO A 88 -8.61 1.76 12.66
C PRO A 88 -9.77 0.89 13.16
N CYS A 89 -9.58 0.22 14.30
CA CYS A 89 -10.57 -0.73 14.84
C CYS A 89 -11.83 -0.08 15.42
N GLN A 90 -11.81 1.23 15.69
CA GLN A 90 -12.89 1.94 16.40
C GLN A 90 -13.38 3.12 15.56
N LEU A 91 -14.03 2.83 14.45
CA LEU A 91 -14.67 3.83 13.61
C LEU A 91 -16.19 3.73 13.75
N SER A 92 -16.87 4.87 13.75
CA SER A 92 -18.32 4.90 13.54
C SER A 92 -18.66 4.35 12.13
N PRO A 93 -19.91 3.94 11.88
CA PRO A 93 -20.31 3.46 10.56
C PRO A 93 -20.07 4.48 9.45
N GLU A 94 -20.25 5.76 9.73
CA GLU A 94 -20.03 6.88 8.81
C GLU A 94 -18.54 7.04 8.49
N GLU A 95 -17.69 7.07 9.51
CA GLU A 95 -16.23 7.14 9.36
C GLU A 95 -15.70 5.92 8.63
N LEU A 96 -16.19 4.72 8.95
CA LEU A 96 -15.81 3.49 8.26
C LEU A 96 -16.13 3.58 6.77
N ARG A 97 -17.31 4.10 6.42
CA ARG A 97 -17.74 4.30 5.04
C ARG A 97 -16.82 5.29 4.32
N GLU A 98 -16.57 6.45 4.91
CA GLU A 98 -15.72 7.50 4.34
C GLU A 98 -14.29 7.01 4.13
N HIS A 99 -13.66 6.45 5.15
CA HIS A 99 -12.32 5.88 5.05
C HIS A 99 -12.24 4.76 4.01
N SER A 100 -13.27 3.89 3.94
CA SER A 100 -13.30 2.82 2.93
C SER A 100 -13.38 3.37 1.51
N ILE A 101 -14.11 4.48 1.28
CA ILE A 101 -14.17 5.15 -0.02
C ILE A 101 -12.79 5.71 -0.37
N LEU A 102 -12.19 6.48 0.53
CA LEU A 102 -10.91 7.16 0.30
C LEU A 102 -9.78 6.15 0.05
N ASP A 103 -9.66 5.14 0.89
CA ASP A 103 -8.61 4.13 0.79
C ASP A 103 -8.78 3.23 -0.46
N THR A 104 -10.04 2.91 -0.81
CA THR A 104 -10.34 2.21 -2.06
C THR A 104 -10.03 3.08 -3.27
N PHE A 105 -10.32 4.36 -3.22
CA PHE A 105 -9.96 5.29 -4.28
C PHE A 105 -8.45 5.39 -4.43
N ASP A 106 -7.70 5.54 -3.34
CA ASP A 106 -6.23 5.53 -3.35
C ASP A 106 -5.66 4.22 -3.89
N MET A 107 -6.31 3.09 -3.61
CA MET A 107 -5.91 1.80 -4.14
C MET A 107 -5.99 1.72 -5.67
N PHE A 108 -6.97 2.37 -6.31
CA PHE A 108 -7.25 2.25 -7.74
C PHE A 108 -6.86 3.45 -8.60
N SER A 109 -6.70 4.63 -8.01
CA SER A 109 -6.44 5.88 -8.72
C SER A 109 -4.99 6.09 -9.15
N PRO A 110 -3.93 5.64 -8.42
CA PRO A 110 -2.57 6.02 -8.73
C PRO A 110 -2.11 5.53 -10.10
N GLU A 111 -1.56 6.45 -10.87
CA GLU A 111 -0.95 6.16 -12.18
C GLU A 111 0.37 5.39 -12.02
N HIS A 112 1.14 5.75 -11.00
CA HIS A 112 2.50 5.28 -10.78
C HIS A 112 2.67 4.56 -9.43
N ASP A 113 2.04 3.41 -9.27
CA ASP A 113 2.31 2.52 -8.14
C ASP A 113 3.11 1.32 -8.65
N HIS A 114 4.39 1.31 -8.32
CA HIS A 114 5.33 0.27 -8.72
C HIS A 114 5.86 -0.46 -7.49
N PRO A 115 5.13 -1.46 -6.97
CA PRO A 115 5.61 -2.25 -5.84
C PRO A 115 6.96 -2.91 -6.19
N GLN A 116 7.85 -2.98 -5.22
CA GLN A 116 9.21 -3.45 -5.40
C GLN A 116 9.53 -4.65 -4.49
N ARG A 117 10.50 -5.46 -4.89
CA ARG A 117 11.06 -6.46 -3.98
C ARG A 117 12.04 -5.79 -3.02
N LEU A 118 12.01 -6.14 -1.74
CA LEU A 118 12.92 -5.60 -0.74
C LEU A 118 14.39 -5.66 -1.19
N LYS A 119 14.84 -6.82 -1.69
CA LYS A 119 16.20 -7.00 -2.22
C LYS A 119 16.53 -6.04 -3.38
N ALA A 120 15.55 -5.68 -4.22
CA ALA A 120 15.78 -4.75 -5.30
C ALA A 120 15.97 -3.32 -4.79
N VAL A 121 15.18 -2.90 -3.79
CA VAL A 121 15.32 -1.59 -3.17
C VAL A 121 16.67 -1.46 -2.45
N VAL A 122 17.08 -2.49 -1.68
CA VAL A 122 18.41 -2.55 -1.05
C VAL A 122 19.51 -2.34 -2.08
N LYS A 123 19.50 -3.10 -3.19
CA LYS A 123 20.49 -2.93 -4.28
C LYS A 123 20.48 -1.53 -4.90
N MET A 124 19.30 -0.87 -4.95
CA MET A 124 19.25 0.53 -5.43
C MET A 124 19.98 1.48 -4.49
N PHE A 125 19.86 1.31 -3.18
CA PHE A 125 20.60 2.12 -2.19
C PHE A 125 22.10 1.88 -2.30
N GLU A 126 22.55 0.64 -2.34
CA GLU A 126 23.95 0.26 -2.50
C GLU A 126 24.56 0.81 -3.79
N LYS A 127 23.83 0.72 -4.91
CA LYS A 127 24.25 1.27 -6.21
C LYS A 127 24.51 2.78 -6.17
N TYR A 128 23.81 3.52 -5.33
CA TYR A 128 23.95 4.97 -5.19
C TYR A 128 24.74 5.38 -3.95
N GLN A 129 25.67 4.52 -3.52
CA GLN A 129 26.65 4.80 -2.45
C GLN A 129 25.99 5.14 -1.10
N ALA A 130 24.90 4.45 -0.78
CA ALA A 130 24.29 4.50 0.54
C ALA A 130 24.46 3.17 1.26
N LYS A 131 24.95 3.22 2.51
CA LYS A 131 25.12 2.04 3.37
C LYS A 131 23.79 1.69 4.04
N VAL A 132 23.18 0.58 3.65
CA VAL A 132 21.94 0.10 4.27
C VAL A 132 22.20 -0.32 5.72
N LYS A 133 21.45 0.26 6.64
CA LYS A 133 21.50 -0.02 8.08
C LYS A 133 20.38 -0.97 8.51
N PHE A 134 19.22 -0.86 7.85
CA PHE A 134 18.06 -1.68 8.12
C PHE A 134 17.28 -1.90 6.83
N ALA A 135 16.78 -3.12 6.66
CA ALA A 135 15.88 -3.47 5.56
C ALA A 135 14.92 -4.58 6.05
N GLY A 136 13.67 -4.25 6.25
CA GLY A 136 12.73 -5.20 6.81
C GLY A 136 11.33 -4.64 7.04
N LYS A 137 10.53 -5.40 7.77
CA LYS A 137 9.18 -5.01 8.17
C LYS A 137 9.22 -4.31 9.53
N VAL A 138 8.49 -3.22 9.66
CA VAL A 138 8.34 -2.43 10.88
C VAL A 138 6.85 -2.28 11.17
N LYS A 139 6.44 -2.50 12.41
CA LYS A 139 5.10 -2.09 12.87
C LYS A 139 5.08 -0.57 13.03
N ILE A 140 4.03 0.08 12.52
CA ILE A 140 3.93 1.55 12.56
C ILE A 140 3.43 2.02 13.92
N THR A 141 2.64 1.19 14.59
CA THR A 141 2.10 1.47 15.94
C THR A 141 2.34 0.31 16.88
N ASP A 142 2.35 0.57 18.18
CA ASP A 142 2.34 -0.47 19.20
C ASP A 142 0.99 -1.21 19.13
N GLY A 143 1.03 -2.54 18.97
CA GLY A 143 -0.14 -3.40 18.83
C GLY A 143 -0.32 -4.00 17.43
N ASP A 144 -1.56 -4.19 17.00
CA ASP A 144 -1.94 -4.82 15.72
C ASP A 144 -2.02 -3.82 14.54
N GLY A 145 -1.25 -2.76 14.61
CA GLY A 145 -1.20 -1.73 13.57
C GLY A 145 -0.57 -2.22 12.25
N PRO A 146 -0.70 -1.40 11.19
CA PRO A 146 -0.20 -1.74 9.87
C PRO A 146 1.32 -1.94 9.87
N ILE A 147 1.77 -2.87 9.03
CA ILE A 147 3.19 -3.22 8.87
C ILE A 147 3.70 -2.55 7.60
N ALA A 148 4.69 -1.67 7.75
CA ALA A 148 5.43 -1.10 6.63
C ALA A 148 6.67 -1.93 6.28
N THR A 149 7.05 -1.94 5.01
CA THR A 149 8.35 -2.45 4.57
C THR A 149 9.27 -1.27 4.37
N VAL A 150 10.34 -1.20 5.18
CA VAL A 150 11.21 -0.03 5.30
C VAL A 150 12.65 -0.39 4.93
N VAL A 151 13.32 0.51 4.23
CA VAL A 151 14.76 0.52 4.07
C VAL A 151 15.31 1.81 4.65
N ARG A 152 16.33 1.69 5.51
CA ARG A 152 17.03 2.78 6.17
C ARG A 152 18.51 2.70 5.80
N ALA A 153 19.05 3.78 5.26
CA ALA A 153 20.42 3.81 4.78
C ALA A 153 21.09 5.16 5.06
N ILE A 154 22.42 5.16 5.19
CA ILE A 154 23.24 6.37 5.36
C ILE A 154 23.93 6.68 4.05
N ARG A 155 23.87 7.95 3.61
CA ARG A 155 24.62 8.45 2.47
C ARG A 155 26.13 8.47 2.79
N LEU A 156 26.97 7.84 1.95
CA LEU A 156 28.42 7.77 2.15
C LEU A 156 29.18 8.90 1.42
N SER A 157 28.66 9.36 0.27
CA SER A 157 29.33 10.39 -0.56
C SER A 157 28.31 11.25 -1.32
#